data_0bea3540f8eb93523d32704ae53d9063
#
_entry.id   0bea3540f8eb93523d32704ae53d9063
#
_cell.length_a   1.000
_cell.length_b   1.000
_cell.length_c   1.000
_cell.angle_alpha   90.00
_cell.angle_beta   90.00
_cell.angle_gamma   90.00
#
_symmetry.space_group_name_H-M   'P 1'
#
loop_
_entity.id
_entity.type
_entity.pdbx_description
1 polymer ?
#
loop_
_entity_poly.entity_id
_entity_poly.type
_entity_poly.pdbx_seq_one_letter_code
_entity_poly.pdbx_strand_id
1 'polypeptide(L)'
;MNTKNLYAFTLGREWKISLAELIAIFWQESYQSHTETIAIFQIVGYSSEQLQRKFLNIGGSIRLIEILGESSVSTFPTDVIEFIRASKSATKIDFALASYGVEFRLSDIGLRIKKTLQDSGSSIRLVNQKNENINAASFKKEKLSRTGHEYSLITIGSDGYIGRTLACQDIDSYAKRDTAKSRDMITGMMPPKLVQMMINLAISGENINNKTKPISIYDPFCGLGTTLIEAANMGINRVYGSDLSSDMARSTRSSLDDYIKEEKVWQERIIKVGGTPNKNFSDFQSSIIELDARDVGTAKTKLTIPGIPFENITIVSEGYLGEIMRPHEITLDKAKEERRKLERMYNDFFSGLVRAKFCNSIVMTFPFWNLNGTYSYFIEIYDILDRHGFEVVSLLPWEMKLNTTKWSLLYRRESQTVGREIIKIVPKQTTR
;
A
#
# COMPACT_ATOMS: atom_id res chain seq x y z
N MET A 1 12.51 8.81 26.29
CA MET A 1 12.58 9.41 24.91
C MET A 1 11.55 10.52 24.75
N ASN A 2 11.81 11.49 23.88
CA ASN A 2 10.77 12.48 23.55
C ASN A 2 9.70 11.81 22.67
N THR A 3 8.51 11.52 23.22
CA THR A 3 7.42 10.86 22.50
C THR A 3 6.65 11.80 21.56
N LYS A 4 7.01 13.08 21.51
CA LYS A 4 6.37 14.06 20.63
C LYS A 4 6.56 13.69 19.16
N ASN A 5 5.45 13.64 18.41
CA ASN A 5 5.41 13.29 16.99
C ASN A 5 5.80 11.82 16.68
N LEU A 6 5.70 10.92 17.66
CA LEU A 6 5.84 9.48 17.40
C LEU A 6 4.48 8.88 16.97
N TYR A 7 4.54 8.09 15.92
CA TYR A 7 3.38 7.37 15.39
C TYR A 7 3.74 5.91 15.14
N ALA A 8 2.81 5.03 15.44
CA ALA A 8 2.95 3.62 15.13
C ALA A 8 1.96 3.21 14.03
N PHE A 9 2.42 2.32 13.15
CA PHE A 9 1.64 1.75 12.06
C PHE A 9 1.59 0.24 12.26
N THR A 10 0.39 -0.34 12.34
CA THR A 10 0.30 -1.79 12.35
C THR A 10 0.47 -2.32 10.93
N LEU A 11 1.37 -3.28 10.77
CA LEU A 11 1.75 -3.83 9.47
C LEU A 11 0.77 -4.93 9.06
N GLY A 12 0.51 -5.04 7.76
CA GLY A 12 -0.25 -6.14 7.17
C GLY A 12 0.55 -7.44 7.12
N ARG A 13 -0.05 -8.51 6.59
CA ARG A 13 0.57 -9.84 6.50
C ARG A 13 1.94 -9.80 5.79
N GLU A 14 2.04 -9.02 4.74
CA GLU A 14 3.30 -8.83 4.00
C GLU A 14 4.08 -7.65 4.62
N TRP A 15 4.47 -7.82 5.90
CA TRP A 15 5.01 -6.75 6.73
C TRP A 15 6.26 -6.07 6.16
N LYS A 16 7.12 -6.82 5.42
CA LYS A 16 8.31 -6.25 4.78
C LYS A 16 7.94 -5.24 3.69
N ILE A 17 6.91 -5.55 2.89
CA ILE A 17 6.42 -4.63 1.85
C ILE A 17 5.73 -3.44 2.50
N SER A 18 4.96 -3.66 3.58
CA SER A 18 4.33 -2.60 4.35
C SER A 18 5.36 -1.65 4.98
N LEU A 19 6.45 -2.19 5.52
CA LEU A 19 7.56 -1.40 6.07
C LEU A 19 8.27 -0.59 4.98
N ALA A 20 8.53 -1.21 3.81
CA ALA A 20 9.13 -0.52 2.67
C ALA A 20 8.26 0.63 2.17
N GLU A 21 6.94 0.43 2.10
CA GLU A 21 5.98 1.49 1.77
C GLU A 21 6.06 2.67 2.75
N LEU A 22 6.07 2.40 4.06
CA LEU A 22 6.15 3.44 5.08
C LEU A 22 7.47 4.22 5.01
N ILE A 23 8.61 3.54 4.82
CA ILE A 23 9.91 4.17 4.61
C ILE A 23 9.91 5.03 3.34
N ALA A 24 9.31 4.55 2.26
CA ALA A 24 9.18 5.31 1.02
C ALA A 24 8.33 6.59 1.19
N ILE A 25 7.31 6.56 2.05
CA ILE A 25 6.41 7.69 2.29
C ILE A 25 6.98 8.69 3.29
N PHE A 26 7.59 8.22 4.39
CA PHE A 26 8.00 9.04 5.52
C PHE A 26 9.51 9.21 5.64
N TRP A 27 10.28 8.61 4.73
CA TRP A 27 11.74 8.59 4.67
C TRP A 27 12.42 7.77 5.77
N GLN A 28 13.61 7.31 5.46
CA GLN A 28 14.40 6.47 6.38
C GLN A 28 14.72 7.19 7.70
N GLU A 29 14.94 8.50 7.65
CA GLU A 29 15.28 9.32 8.82
C GLU A 29 14.17 9.38 9.86
N SER A 30 12.92 9.17 9.44
CA SER A 30 11.75 9.12 10.34
C SER A 30 11.61 7.78 11.06
N TYR A 31 12.20 6.71 10.50
CA TYR A 31 12.09 5.36 11.03
C TYR A 31 12.80 5.25 12.39
N GLN A 32 12.15 4.58 13.36
CA GLN A 32 12.69 4.37 14.70
C GLN A 32 12.92 2.87 14.97
N SER A 33 11.87 2.07 14.89
CA SER A 33 11.92 0.64 15.20
C SER A 33 10.74 -0.12 14.59
N HIS A 34 10.81 -1.44 14.54
CA HIS A 34 9.71 -2.30 14.11
C HIS A 34 9.76 -3.69 14.72
N THR A 35 8.62 -4.35 14.65
CA THR A 35 8.45 -5.81 14.69
C THR A 35 7.77 -6.25 13.40
N GLU A 36 7.45 -7.54 13.25
CA GLU A 36 6.66 -8.02 12.09
C GLU A 36 5.22 -7.48 12.07
N THR A 37 4.73 -6.94 13.19
CA THR A 37 3.33 -6.50 13.34
C THR A 37 3.15 -5.00 13.44
N ILE A 38 4.19 -4.25 13.80
CA ILE A 38 4.11 -2.81 14.04
C ILE A 38 5.44 -2.11 13.74
N ALA A 39 5.37 -0.88 13.24
CA ALA A 39 6.53 -0.03 13.02
C ALA A 39 6.30 1.36 13.61
N ILE A 40 7.34 1.96 14.19
CA ILE A 40 7.32 3.30 14.81
C ILE A 40 8.12 4.27 13.96
N PHE A 41 7.53 5.44 13.73
CA PHE A 41 8.11 6.54 12.98
C PHE A 41 7.98 7.85 13.76
N GLN A 42 9.03 8.69 13.72
CA GLN A 42 8.98 10.07 14.20
C GLN A 42 8.64 10.99 13.03
N ILE A 43 7.38 11.46 12.96
CA ILE A 43 6.87 12.20 11.81
C ILE A 43 6.63 13.66 12.21
N VAL A 44 7.41 14.56 11.64
CA VAL A 44 7.33 16.01 11.91
C VAL A 44 6.68 16.71 10.71
N GLY A 45 5.98 17.81 10.97
CA GLY A 45 5.40 18.67 9.92
C GLY A 45 4.01 18.27 9.43
N TYR A 46 3.38 17.28 10.07
CA TYR A 46 1.99 16.89 9.77
C TYR A 46 1.10 17.08 11.00
N SER A 47 -0.12 17.59 10.79
CA SER A 47 -1.17 17.48 11.80
C SER A 47 -1.76 16.06 11.80
N SER A 48 -2.45 15.69 12.90
CA SER A 48 -3.12 14.39 13.00
C SER A 48 -4.12 14.17 11.86
N GLU A 49 -4.85 15.22 11.44
CA GLU A 49 -5.80 15.16 10.32
C GLU A 49 -5.09 14.94 8.97
N GLN A 50 -3.93 15.59 8.78
CA GLN A 50 -3.13 15.39 7.56
C GLN A 50 -2.60 13.96 7.49
N LEU A 51 -2.13 13.39 8.60
CA LEU A 51 -1.69 12.00 8.68
C LEU A 51 -2.84 11.03 8.45
N GLN A 52 -4.02 11.28 9.02
CA GLN A 52 -5.20 10.46 8.76
C GLN A 52 -5.58 10.46 7.27
N ARG A 53 -5.54 11.62 6.60
CA ARG A 53 -5.78 11.70 5.15
C ARG A 53 -4.71 10.93 4.35
N LYS A 54 -3.45 11.08 4.71
CA LYS A 54 -2.34 10.37 4.05
C LYS A 54 -2.45 8.85 4.25
N PHE A 55 -2.91 8.42 5.44
CA PHE A 55 -3.11 7.02 5.77
C PHE A 55 -4.14 6.32 4.86
N LEU A 56 -5.11 7.04 4.30
CA LEU A 56 -6.07 6.47 3.34
C LEU A 56 -5.41 5.91 2.07
N ASN A 57 -4.22 6.40 1.74
CA ASN A 57 -3.44 5.97 0.58
C ASN A 57 -2.31 5.00 0.93
N ILE A 58 -2.28 4.47 2.16
CA ILE A 58 -1.30 3.48 2.61
C ILE A 58 -1.93 2.09 2.52
N GLY A 59 -1.41 1.26 1.61
CA GLY A 59 -1.97 -0.08 1.33
C GLY A 59 -1.59 -1.13 2.37
N GLY A 60 -0.38 -1.04 2.91
CA GLY A 60 0.24 -2.05 3.76
C GLY A 60 -0.08 -1.95 5.24
N SER A 61 -0.65 -0.83 5.71
CA SER A 61 -0.91 -0.61 7.14
C SER A 61 -2.39 -0.71 7.48
N ILE A 62 -2.70 -1.31 8.64
CA ILE A 62 -4.08 -1.53 9.10
C ILE A 62 -4.53 -0.43 10.04
N ARG A 63 -3.65 0.11 10.89
CA ARG A 63 -3.91 1.20 11.84
C ARG A 63 -2.81 2.23 11.82
N LEU A 64 -3.23 3.48 12.02
CA LEU A 64 -2.36 4.61 12.39
C LEU A 64 -2.63 4.92 13.85
N ILE A 65 -1.59 4.87 14.68
CA ILE A 65 -1.63 5.06 16.13
C ILE A 65 -0.72 6.22 16.51
N GLU A 66 -1.25 7.21 17.20
CA GLU A 66 -0.48 8.29 17.84
C GLU A 66 0.08 7.79 19.16
N ILE A 67 1.37 7.88 19.37
CA ILE A 67 2.00 7.53 20.64
C ILE A 67 1.82 8.70 21.61
N LEU A 68 1.21 8.42 22.77
CA LEU A 68 0.85 9.41 23.77
C LEU A 68 1.92 9.52 24.87
N GLY A 69 2.67 8.47 25.11
CA GLY A 69 3.70 8.40 26.15
C GLY A 69 4.33 7.03 26.29
N GLU A 70 5.30 6.92 27.18
CA GLU A 70 5.86 5.64 27.62
C GLU A 70 4.82 4.93 28.52
N SER A 71 4.77 3.61 28.47
CA SER A 71 3.88 2.78 29.29
C SER A 71 4.41 1.34 29.37
N SER A 72 3.94 0.61 30.35
CA SER A 72 4.28 -0.80 30.58
C SER A 72 3.03 -1.62 30.86
N VAL A 73 3.13 -2.95 30.88
CA VAL A 73 2.01 -3.83 31.25
C VAL A 73 1.40 -3.44 32.59
N SER A 74 2.20 -2.97 33.54
CA SER A 74 1.76 -2.61 34.90
C SER A 74 1.11 -1.23 34.95
N THR A 75 1.59 -0.25 34.18
CA THR A 75 1.08 1.13 34.21
C THR A 75 -0.05 1.37 33.21
N PHE A 76 -0.11 0.61 32.12
CA PHE A 76 -1.07 0.80 31.04
C PHE A 76 -2.54 0.98 31.48
N PRO A 77 -3.09 0.20 32.46
CA PRO A 77 -4.45 0.43 32.92
C PRO A 77 -4.67 1.82 33.53
N THR A 78 -3.70 2.31 34.31
CA THR A 78 -3.75 3.64 34.93
C THR A 78 -3.62 4.73 33.89
N ASP A 79 -2.68 4.57 32.96
CA ASP A 79 -2.46 5.52 31.87
C ASP A 79 -3.71 5.70 31.00
N VAL A 80 -4.40 4.59 30.65
CA VAL A 80 -5.68 4.63 29.92
C VAL A 80 -6.77 5.40 30.71
N ILE A 81 -6.87 5.15 32.03
CA ILE A 81 -7.83 5.87 32.89
C ILE A 81 -7.55 7.38 32.88
N GLU A 82 -6.29 7.78 32.97
CA GLU A 82 -5.89 9.19 32.94
C GLU A 82 -6.23 9.85 31.61
N PHE A 83 -5.92 9.22 30.48
CA PHE A 83 -6.26 9.75 29.14
C PHE A 83 -7.77 9.84 28.92
N ILE A 84 -8.56 8.89 29.40
CA ILE A 84 -10.03 8.95 29.32
C ILE A 84 -10.55 10.11 30.16
N ARG A 85 -10.08 10.29 31.39
CA ARG A 85 -10.47 11.41 32.26
C ARG A 85 -10.08 12.77 31.67
N ALA A 86 -8.90 12.88 31.05
CA ALA A 86 -8.45 14.11 30.41
C ALA A 86 -9.28 14.50 29.19
N SER A 87 -9.97 13.56 28.54
CA SER A 87 -10.78 13.81 27.34
C SER A 87 -12.05 14.66 27.59
N LYS A 88 -12.42 14.93 28.84
CA LYS A 88 -13.54 15.81 29.29
C LYS A 88 -14.84 15.62 28.49
N SER A 89 -15.16 14.43 28.05
CA SER A 89 -16.41 14.16 27.34
C SER A 89 -17.59 14.14 28.34
N ALA A 90 -18.59 14.95 28.09
CA ALA A 90 -19.85 14.94 28.88
C ALA A 90 -20.78 13.79 28.45
N THR A 91 -20.44 13.07 27.41
CA THR A 91 -21.24 11.99 26.82
C THR A 91 -20.63 10.61 27.13
N LYS A 92 -21.41 9.56 26.93
CA LYS A 92 -20.96 8.19 27.07
C LYS A 92 -19.75 7.94 26.14
N ILE A 93 -18.67 7.43 26.70
CA ILE A 93 -17.43 7.09 25.97
C ILE A 93 -17.39 5.58 25.72
N ASP A 94 -17.24 5.21 24.46
CA ASP A 94 -16.92 3.84 24.08
C ASP A 94 -15.40 3.70 23.95
N PHE A 95 -14.81 2.67 24.56
CA PHE A 95 -13.37 2.42 24.44
C PHE A 95 -13.05 0.96 24.11
N ALA A 96 -11.95 0.76 23.42
CA ALA A 96 -11.36 -0.52 23.14
C ALA A 96 -9.89 -0.53 23.55
N LEU A 97 -9.34 -1.70 23.77
CA LEU A 97 -7.93 -1.93 24.02
C LEU A 97 -7.31 -2.79 22.93
N ALA A 98 -6.04 -2.55 22.64
CA ALA A 98 -5.24 -3.39 21.76
C ALA A 98 -3.84 -3.61 22.36
N SER A 99 -3.13 -4.64 21.91
CA SER A 99 -1.75 -4.90 22.30
C SER A 99 -0.93 -5.35 21.10
N TYR A 100 0.33 -4.91 21.07
CA TYR A 100 1.31 -5.26 20.03
C TYR A 100 2.65 -5.52 20.71
N GLY A 101 3.26 -6.67 20.38
CA GLY A 101 4.55 -7.08 20.94
C GLY A 101 4.47 -7.70 22.32
N VAL A 102 3.30 -7.72 22.96
CA VAL A 102 3.06 -8.34 24.26
C VAL A 102 1.64 -8.92 24.30
N GLU A 103 1.51 -10.13 24.86
CA GLU A 103 0.23 -10.75 25.09
C GLU A 103 -0.24 -10.51 26.52
N PHE A 104 -1.44 -10.00 26.69
CA PHE A 104 -2.11 -9.90 27.97
C PHE A 104 -3.63 -9.92 27.81
N ARG A 105 -4.35 -10.16 28.92
CA ARG A 105 -5.80 -10.37 28.90
C ARG A 105 -6.55 -9.04 28.77
N LEU A 106 -6.74 -8.58 27.52
CA LEU A 106 -7.36 -7.29 27.19
C LEU A 106 -8.74 -7.09 27.80
N SER A 107 -9.59 -8.14 27.79
CA SER A 107 -10.94 -8.04 28.35
C SER A 107 -10.90 -7.85 29.87
N ASP A 108 -10.01 -8.52 30.58
CA ASP A 108 -9.92 -8.43 32.05
C ASP A 108 -9.44 -7.05 32.48
N ILE A 109 -8.41 -6.53 31.78
CA ILE A 109 -7.91 -5.17 32.01
C ILE A 109 -8.99 -4.15 31.66
N GLY A 110 -9.66 -4.32 30.52
CA GLY A 110 -10.73 -3.43 30.08
C GLY A 110 -11.90 -3.39 31.08
N LEU A 111 -12.29 -4.52 31.67
CA LEU A 111 -13.32 -4.56 32.70
C LEU A 111 -12.88 -3.85 33.99
N ARG A 112 -11.61 -3.98 34.39
CA ARG A 112 -11.06 -3.23 35.54
C ARG A 112 -11.09 -1.72 35.30
N ILE A 113 -10.60 -1.27 34.14
CA ILE A 113 -10.64 0.15 33.74
C ILE A 113 -12.08 0.65 33.75
N LYS A 114 -13.02 -0.10 33.12
CA LYS A 114 -14.44 0.24 33.08
C LYS A 114 -15.02 0.43 34.50
N LYS A 115 -14.77 -0.53 35.39
CA LYS A 115 -15.25 -0.46 36.77
C LYS A 115 -14.71 0.77 37.49
N THR A 116 -13.40 1.01 37.44
CA THR A 116 -12.77 2.19 38.08
C THR A 116 -13.37 3.51 37.59
N LEU A 117 -13.63 3.64 36.29
CA LEU A 117 -14.23 4.84 35.71
C LEU A 117 -15.72 4.99 36.07
N GLN A 118 -16.49 3.90 36.13
CA GLN A 118 -17.89 3.91 36.55
C GLN A 118 -18.02 4.27 38.01
N ASP A 119 -17.17 3.76 38.88
CA ASP A 119 -17.15 4.08 40.33
C ASP A 119 -16.84 5.58 40.56
N SER A 120 -16.15 6.24 39.60
CA SER A 120 -15.92 7.68 39.59
C SER A 120 -16.98 8.50 38.83
N GLY A 121 -18.13 7.89 38.47
CA GLY A 121 -19.27 8.56 37.85
C GLY A 121 -19.22 8.70 36.32
N SER A 122 -18.26 8.08 35.67
CA SER A 122 -18.16 8.16 34.22
C SER A 122 -19.11 7.19 33.49
N SER A 123 -19.79 7.66 32.43
CA SER A 123 -20.58 6.79 31.55
C SER A 123 -19.66 6.18 30.48
N ILE A 124 -19.30 4.91 30.62
CA ILE A 124 -18.28 4.26 29.76
C ILE A 124 -18.68 2.84 29.37
N ARG A 125 -18.34 2.44 28.12
CA ARG A 125 -18.55 1.08 27.60
C ARG A 125 -17.26 0.52 27.02
N LEU A 126 -16.87 -0.69 27.44
CA LEU A 126 -15.81 -1.47 26.82
C LEU A 126 -16.35 -2.17 25.57
N VAL A 127 -15.63 -2.07 24.46
CA VAL A 127 -15.98 -2.69 23.16
C VAL A 127 -15.39 -4.11 23.01
N ASN A 128 -14.21 -4.38 23.58
CA ASN A 128 -13.62 -5.73 23.51
C ASN A 128 -14.53 -6.76 24.18
N GLN A 129 -14.92 -7.77 23.39
CA GLN A 129 -15.69 -8.92 23.90
C GLN A 129 -14.80 -10.13 24.22
N LYS A 130 -13.59 -10.16 23.66
CA LYS A 130 -12.59 -11.22 23.79
C LYS A 130 -11.22 -10.63 24.13
N ASN A 131 -10.29 -11.52 24.49
CA ASN A 131 -8.89 -11.16 24.78
C ASN A 131 -8.05 -10.96 23.51
N GLU A 132 -8.59 -10.32 22.49
CA GLU A 132 -7.93 -10.05 21.21
C GLU A 132 -8.19 -8.61 20.74
N ASN A 133 -7.34 -8.13 19.89
CA ASN A 133 -7.52 -6.82 19.23
C ASN A 133 -8.80 -6.85 18.40
N ILE A 134 -9.60 -5.78 18.46
CA ILE A 134 -10.78 -5.66 17.60
C ILE A 134 -10.34 -5.52 16.13
N ASN A 135 -11.13 -6.04 15.20
CA ASN A 135 -10.86 -5.90 13.79
C ASN A 135 -11.26 -4.51 13.24
N ALA A 136 -10.82 -4.18 12.02
CA ALA A 136 -11.08 -2.89 11.40
C ALA A 136 -12.59 -2.62 11.17
N ALA A 137 -13.39 -3.64 10.91
CA ALA A 137 -14.83 -3.49 10.74
C ALA A 137 -15.49 -3.10 12.05
N SER A 138 -15.13 -3.73 13.17
CA SER A 138 -15.62 -3.37 14.52
C SER A 138 -15.15 -1.96 14.90
N PHE A 139 -13.90 -1.58 14.63
CA PHE A 139 -13.39 -0.22 14.88
C PHE A 139 -14.25 0.85 14.18
N LYS A 140 -14.60 0.64 12.91
CA LYS A 140 -15.44 1.53 12.12
C LYS A 140 -16.88 1.56 12.63
N LYS A 141 -17.49 0.38 12.87
CA LYS A 141 -18.85 0.22 13.36
C LYS A 141 -19.07 0.94 14.71
N GLU A 142 -18.13 0.78 15.62
CA GLU A 142 -18.18 1.37 16.96
C GLU A 142 -17.69 2.84 17.01
N LYS A 143 -17.39 3.43 15.83
CA LYS A 143 -16.98 4.84 15.67
C LYS A 143 -15.79 5.26 16.57
N LEU A 144 -14.84 4.35 16.80
CA LEU A 144 -13.75 4.56 17.76
C LEU A 144 -12.73 5.65 17.34
N SER A 145 -12.79 6.11 16.10
CA SER A 145 -12.01 7.28 15.64
C SER A 145 -12.71 8.63 15.83
N ARG A 146 -13.97 8.64 16.30
CA ARG A 146 -14.78 9.87 16.39
C ARG A 146 -15.31 10.11 17.80
N THR A 147 -16.15 9.21 18.31
CA THR A 147 -16.86 9.33 19.60
C THR A 147 -16.32 8.38 20.66
N GLY A 148 -15.51 7.40 20.27
CA GLY A 148 -14.83 6.47 21.15
C GLY A 148 -13.31 6.52 20.94
N HIS A 149 -12.59 5.64 21.64
CA HIS A 149 -11.13 5.55 21.57
C HIS A 149 -10.68 4.10 21.60
N GLU A 150 -9.66 3.77 20.81
CA GLU A 150 -8.89 2.53 20.98
C GLU A 150 -7.51 2.91 21.52
N TYR A 151 -7.17 2.41 22.72
CA TYR A 151 -5.86 2.56 23.32
C TYR A 151 -5.05 1.29 23.15
N SER A 152 -3.79 1.44 22.80
CA SER A 152 -2.89 0.32 22.50
C SER A 152 -1.68 0.34 23.42
N LEU A 153 -1.33 -0.82 24.00
CA LEU A 153 0.00 -1.04 24.55
C LEU A 153 0.89 -1.59 23.43
N ILE A 154 2.00 -0.90 23.18
CA ILE A 154 2.96 -1.27 22.13
C ILE A 154 4.29 -1.56 22.82
N THR A 155 4.84 -2.75 22.60
CA THR A 155 6.14 -3.13 23.14
C THR A 155 7.07 -3.55 22.01
N ILE A 156 8.25 -2.92 21.94
CA ILE A 156 9.31 -3.24 20.96
C ILE A 156 10.63 -3.34 21.72
N GLY A 157 11.19 -4.55 21.83
CA GLY A 157 12.37 -4.80 22.67
C GLY A 157 12.08 -4.50 24.15
N SER A 158 12.82 -3.59 24.75
CA SER A 158 12.62 -3.09 26.11
C SER A 158 11.64 -1.93 26.23
N ASP A 159 11.29 -1.29 25.10
CA ASP A 159 10.51 -0.07 25.11
C ASP A 159 9.02 -0.38 25.07
N GLY A 160 8.26 0.33 25.87
CA GLY A 160 6.81 0.22 25.94
C GLY A 160 6.14 1.59 25.83
N TYR A 161 5.05 1.64 25.06
CA TYR A 161 4.33 2.87 24.77
C TYR A 161 2.82 2.67 24.90
N ILE A 162 2.14 3.72 25.34
CA ILE A 162 0.70 3.84 25.16
C ILE A 162 0.41 4.67 23.91
N GLY A 163 -0.51 4.18 23.08
CA GLY A 163 -0.95 4.88 21.87
C GLY A 163 -2.46 4.96 21.76
N ARG A 164 -2.94 5.90 20.95
CA ARG A 164 -4.34 6.06 20.55
C ARG A 164 -4.49 5.90 19.06
N THR A 165 -5.38 5.02 18.63
CA THR A 165 -5.66 4.81 17.20
C THR A 165 -6.37 6.02 16.61
N LEU A 166 -5.74 6.66 15.62
CA LEU A 166 -6.27 7.80 14.87
C LEU A 166 -7.10 7.37 13.67
N ALA A 167 -6.66 6.32 12.97
CA ALA A 167 -7.32 5.81 11.77
C ALA A 167 -7.14 4.31 11.63
N CYS A 168 -8.07 3.69 10.93
CA CYS A 168 -8.04 2.29 10.55
C CYS A 168 -8.37 2.16 9.06
N GLN A 169 -7.82 1.14 8.42
CA GLN A 169 -8.00 0.86 7.01
C GLN A 169 -9.48 0.68 6.66
N ASP A 170 -9.93 1.30 5.56
CA ASP A 170 -11.31 1.20 5.08
C ASP A 170 -11.54 -0.05 4.23
N ILE A 171 -11.84 -1.16 4.91
CA ILE A 171 -12.06 -2.47 4.27
C ILE A 171 -13.20 -2.44 3.26
N ASP A 172 -14.27 -1.69 3.54
CA ASP A 172 -15.45 -1.63 2.66
C ASP A 172 -15.10 -0.97 1.32
N SER A 173 -14.26 0.07 1.36
CA SER A 173 -13.77 0.74 0.16
C SER A 173 -12.93 -0.19 -0.72
N TYR A 174 -12.07 -1.02 -0.11
CA TYR A 174 -11.32 -2.04 -0.85
C TYR A 174 -12.23 -3.11 -1.46
N ALA A 175 -13.19 -3.63 -0.68
CA ALA A 175 -14.14 -4.62 -1.16
C ALA A 175 -14.97 -4.08 -2.35
N LYS A 176 -15.42 -2.82 -2.26
CA LYS A 176 -16.16 -2.17 -3.35
C LYS A 176 -15.33 -2.11 -4.64
N ARG A 177 -14.06 -1.69 -4.58
CA ARG A 177 -13.19 -1.60 -5.75
C ARG A 177 -12.79 -2.98 -6.31
N ASP A 178 -12.68 -3.99 -5.46
CA ASP A 178 -12.37 -5.35 -5.87
C ASP A 178 -13.56 -6.04 -6.54
N THR A 179 -14.80 -5.71 -6.14
CA THR A 179 -16.02 -6.27 -6.72
C THR A 179 -16.51 -5.53 -7.97
N ALA A 180 -16.13 -4.27 -8.16
CA ALA A 180 -16.53 -3.47 -9.33
C ALA A 180 -15.86 -3.90 -10.64
N LYS A 181 -14.83 -4.74 -10.57
CA LYS A 181 -14.11 -5.26 -11.74
C LYS A 181 -14.78 -6.52 -12.27
N SER A 182 -14.79 -6.68 -13.58
CA SER A 182 -15.15 -7.97 -14.18
C SER A 182 -14.19 -9.03 -13.63
N ARG A 183 -14.74 -10.02 -12.91
CA ARG A 183 -13.93 -11.08 -12.30
C ARG A 183 -13.47 -12.06 -13.37
N ASP A 184 -12.24 -11.96 -13.80
CA ASP A 184 -11.57 -13.09 -14.38
C ASP A 184 -10.97 -13.95 -13.26
N MET A 185 -11.66 -15.00 -12.89
CA MET A 185 -11.23 -15.93 -11.83
C MET A 185 -9.99 -16.75 -12.24
N ILE A 186 -9.61 -16.72 -13.51
CA ILE A 186 -8.54 -17.55 -14.08
C ILE A 186 -7.18 -16.82 -13.95
N THR A 187 -7.14 -15.52 -14.19
CA THR A 187 -5.88 -14.76 -14.30
C THR A 187 -5.31 -14.24 -12.99
N GLY A 188 -5.99 -14.39 -11.87
CA GLY A 188 -5.44 -14.03 -10.56
C GLY A 188 -5.01 -12.55 -10.46
N MET A 189 -5.98 -11.64 -10.34
CA MET A 189 -5.74 -10.20 -10.26
C MET A 189 -4.82 -9.80 -9.09
N MET A 190 -3.99 -8.79 -9.34
CA MET A 190 -3.19 -8.16 -8.28
C MET A 190 -4.11 -7.50 -7.24
N PRO A 191 -3.86 -7.72 -5.93
CA PRO A 191 -4.68 -7.12 -4.88
C PRO A 191 -4.56 -5.59 -4.87
N PRO A 192 -5.67 -4.85 -4.69
CA PRO A 192 -5.65 -3.38 -4.60
C PRO A 192 -4.63 -2.83 -3.60
N LYS A 193 -4.49 -3.47 -2.44
CA LYS A 193 -3.52 -3.08 -1.41
C LYS A 193 -2.07 -3.19 -1.88
N LEU A 194 -1.74 -4.26 -2.61
CA LEU A 194 -0.40 -4.44 -3.17
C LEU A 194 -0.10 -3.36 -4.21
N VAL A 195 -1.08 -3.04 -5.05
CA VAL A 195 -0.95 -1.97 -6.04
C VAL A 195 -0.68 -0.63 -5.36
N GLN A 196 -1.41 -0.27 -4.30
CA GLN A 196 -1.16 0.96 -3.56
C GLN A 196 0.25 1.00 -2.98
N MET A 197 0.73 -0.10 -2.38
CA MET A 197 2.11 -0.20 -1.92
C MET A 197 3.11 0.02 -3.06
N MET A 198 2.90 -0.61 -4.21
CA MET A 198 3.77 -0.45 -5.38
C MET A 198 3.76 0.99 -5.92
N ILE A 199 2.60 1.64 -5.96
CA ILE A 199 2.50 3.06 -6.35
C ILE A 199 3.30 3.93 -5.37
N ASN A 200 3.12 3.75 -4.05
CA ASN A 200 3.86 4.51 -3.04
C ASN A 200 5.38 4.30 -3.15
N LEU A 201 5.82 3.06 -3.41
CA LEU A 201 7.23 2.75 -3.67
C LEU A 201 7.76 3.46 -4.93
N ALA A 202 6.94 3.55 -5.97
CA ALA A 202 7.33 4.14 -7.25
C ALA A 202 7.47 5.67 -7.18
N ILE A 203 6.52 6.33 -6.50
CA ILE A 203 6.46 7.80 -6.37
C ILE A 203 7.14 8.33 -5.10
N SER A 204 7.92 7.49 -4.42
CA SER A 204 8.62 7.91 -3.21
C SER A 204 9.44 9.19 -3.45
N GLY A 205 9.24 10.19 -2.57
CA GLY A 205 9.88 11.50 -2.70
C GLY A 205 9.14 12.50 -3.56
N GLU A 206 8.08 12.11 -4.25
CA GLU A 206 7.28 13.03 -5.06
C GLU A 206 6.05 13.53 -4.29
N ASN A 207 5.66 14.76 -4.55
CA ASN A 207 4.45 15.35 -3.98
C ASN A 207 3.28 15.17 -4.96
N ILE A 208 2.33 14.31 -4.63
CA ILE A 208 1.13 14.04 -5.44
C ILE A 208 0.36 15.34 -5.78
N ASN A 209 0.39 16.33 -4.90
CA ASN A 209 -0.30 17.59 -5.06
C ASN A 209 0.54 18.67 -5.78
N ASN A 210 1.71 18.32 -6.31
CA ASN A 210 2.55 19.27 -7.03
C ASN A 210 1.95 19.58 -8.41
N LYS A 211 1.34 20.76 -8.55
CA LYS A 211 0.71 21.20 -9.81
C LYS A 211 1.71 21.51 -10.92
N THR A 212 2.96 21.82 -10.59
CA THR A 212 3.99 22.17 -11.58
C THR A 212 4.66 20.93 -12.17
N LYS A 213 4.68 19.82 -11.40
CA LYS A 213 5.19 18.52 -11.85
C LYS A 213 4.21 17.41 -11.44
N PRO A 214 3.07 17.28 -12.13
CA PRO A 214 2.06 16.28 -11.79
C PRO A 214 2.58 14.88 -12.06
N ILE A 215 2.30 13.97 -11.11
CA ILE A 215 2.63 12.55 -11.23
C ILE A 215 1.73 11.93 -12.29
N SER A 216 2.33 11.10 -13.14
CA SER A 216 1.64 10.33 -14.17
C SER A 216 2.02 8.86 -14.03
N ILE A 217 1.03 7.97 -13.98
CA ILE A 217 1.25 6.52 -13.90
C ILE A 217 0.94 5.87 -15.25
N TYR A 218 1.80 4.97 -15.66
CA TYR A 218 1.59 4.12 -16.82
C TYR A 218 1.73 2.64 -16.45
N ASP A 219 0.74 1.84 -16.84
CA ASP A 219 0.77 0.38 -16.74
C ASP A 219 0.77 -0.24 -18.13
N PRO A 220 1.93 -0.76 -18.61
CA PRO A 220 2.05 -1.39 -19.93
C PRO A 220 1.46 -2.80 -20.03
N PHE A 221 0.97 -3.37 -18.92
CA PHE A 221 0.29 -4.67 -18.83
C PHE A 221 -0.99 -4.51 -18.01
N CYS A 222 -1.84 -3.55 -18.40
CA CYS A 222 -2.90 -3.05 -17.51
C CYS A 222 -4.01 -4.08 -17.19
N GLY A 223 -4.17 -5.13 -17.97
CA GLY A 223 -5.16 -6.19 -17.73
C GLY A 223 -6.55 -5.63 -17.46
N LEU A 224 -7.10 -5.87 -16.28
CA LEU A 224 -8.40 -5.34 -15.83
C LEU A 224 -8.33 -3.97 -15.14
N GLY A 225 -7.19 -3.28 -15.19
CA GLY A 225 -7.03 -1.89 -14.77
C GLY A 225 -6.86 -1.65 -13.27
N THR A 226 -6.48 -2.65 -12.49
CA THR A 226 -6.31 -2.48 -11.03
C THR A 226 -5.36 -1.34 -10.71
N THR A 227 -4.21 -1.27 -11.39
CA THR A 227 -3.21 -0.22 -11.18
C THR A 227 -3.77 1.18 -11.44
N LEU A 228 -4.51 1.35 -12.52
CA LEU A 228 -5.04 2.64 -12.94
C LEU A 228 -6.15 3.11 -12.00
N ILE A 229 -7.03 2.20 -11.57
CA ILE A 229 -8.11 2.50 -10.62
C ILE A 229 -7.52 2.87 -9.25
N GLU A 230 -6.52 2.12 -8.76
CA GLU A 230 -5.89 2.46 -7.47
C GLU A 230 -5.09 3.76 -7.54
N ALA A 231 -4.41 4.05 -8.65
CA ALA A 231 -3.75 5.34 -8.87
C ALA A 231 -4.76 6.51 -8.81
N ALA A 232 -5.88 6.38 -9.52
CA ALA A 232 -6.97 7.36 -9.46
C ALA A 232 -7.57 7.48 -8.05
N ASN A 233 -7.75 6.35 -7.34
CA ASN A 233 -8.20 6.32 -5.94
C ASN A 233 -7.25 7.09 -5.00
N MET A 234 -5.94 7.05 -5.26
CA MET A 234 -4.93 7.78 -4.51
C MET A 234 -4.85 9.28 -4.86
N GLY A 235 -5.66 9.74 -5.82
CA GLY A 235 -5.70 11.13 -6.26
C GLY A 235 -4.71 11.47 -7.36
N ILE A 236 -4.15 10.47 -8.05
CA ILE A 236 -3.31 10.67 -9.23
C ILE A 236 -4.23 10.85 -10.44
N ASN A 237 -4.25 12.07 -11.00
CA ASN A 237 -5.19 12.47 -12.05
C ASN A 237 -4.71 12.14 -13.48
N ARG A 238 -3.55 11.50 -13.63
CA ARG A 238 -2.98 11.16 -14.93
C ARG A 238 -2.60 9.68 -14.96
N VAL A 239 -3.46 8.88 -15.58
CA VAL A 239 -3.29 7.43 -15.60
C VAL A 239 -3.40 6.91 -17.03
N TYR A 240 -2.43 6.09 -17.42
CA TYR A 240 -2.28 5.58 -18.76
C TYR A 240 -2.09 4.07 -18.72
N GLY A 241 -2.65 3.36 -19.67
CA GLY A 241 -2.54 1.90 -19.73
C GLY A 241 -2.47 1.36 -21.13
N SER A 242 -1.84 0.21 -21.26
CA SER A 242 -1.93 -0.59 -22.47
C SER A 242 -1.98 -2.08 -22.14
N ASP A 243 -2.58 -2.85 -23.03
CA ASP A 243 -2.60 -4.30 -22.95
C ASP A 243 -2.53 -4.88 -24.38
N LEU A 244 -1.95 -6.07 -24.52
CA LEU A 244 -1.91 -6.79 -25.79
C LEU A 244 -3.33 -7.18 -26.25
N SER A 245 -4.24 -7.45 -25.30
CA SER A 245 -5.62 -7.80 -25.56
C SER A 245 -6.48 -6.54 -25.69
N SER A 246 -7.13 -6.37 -26.84
CA SER A 246 -8.11 -5.30 -27.07
C SER A 246 -9.29 -5.38 -26.11
N ASP A 247 -9.69 -6.58 -25.68
CA ASP A 247 -10.77 -6.79 -24.74
C ASP A 247 -10.37 -6.33 -23.33
N MET A 248 -9.14 -6.63 -22.90
CA MET A 248 -8.62 -6.13 -21.63
C MET A 248 -8.51 -4.60 -21.62
N ALA A 249 -7.95 -4.01 -22.68
CA ALA A 249 -7.86 -2.55 -22.82
C ALA A 249 -9.26 -1.88 -22.79
N ARG A 250 -10.26 -2.47 -23.43
CA ARG A 250 -11.66 -1.99 -23.44
C ARG A 250 -12.31 -2.13 -22.06
N SER A 251 -12.14 -3.27 -21.42
CA SER A 251 -12.65 -3.55 -20.07
C SER A 251 -12.06 -2.61 -19.04
N THR A 252 -10.74 -2.37 -19.10
CA THR A 252 -10.05 -1.41 -18.25
C THR A 252 -10.59 0.01 -18.42
N ARG A 253 -10.81 0.45 -19.65
CA ARG A 253 -11.37 1.78 -19.92
C ARG A 253 -12.75 1.92 -19.29
N SER A 254 -13.66 0.96 -19.55
CA SER A 254 -15.00 0.98 -18.97
C SER A 254 -14.97 1.01 -17.44
N SER A 255 -14.19 0.13 -16.82
CA SER A 255 -14.09 0.05 -15.35
C SER A 255 -13.54 1.33 -14.73
N LEU A 256 -12.56 1.97 -15.38
CA LEU A 256 -11.99 3.24 -14.91
C LEU A 256 -12.99 4.40 -15.06
N ASP A 257 -13.68 4.48 -16.18
CA ASP A 257 -14.69 5.52 -16.44
C ASP A 257 -15.87 5.40 -15.44
N ASP A 258 -16.34 4.18 -15.17
CA ASP A 258 -17.37 3.92 -14.17
C ASP A 258 -16.91 4.32 -12.77
N TYR A 259 -15.68 3.95 -12.38
CA TYR A 259 -15.09 4.34 -11.11
C TYR A 259 -15.03 5.88 -10.95
N ILE A 260 -14.52 6.59 -11.95
CA ILE A 260 -14.41 8.06 -11.92
C ILE A 260 -15.79 8.72 -11.84
N LYS A 261 -16.76 8.22 -12.58
CA LYS A 261 -18.14 8.72 -12.55
C LYS A 261 -18.77 8.58 -11.15
N GLU A 262 -18.65 7.39 -10.55
CA GLU A 262 -19.15 7.15 -9.20
C GLU A 262 -18.47 8.04 -8.15
N GLU A 263 -17.15 8.19 -8.22
CA GLU A 263 -16.40 9.03 -7.29
C GLU A 263 -16.75 10.51 -7.43
N LYS A 264 -16.93 11.04 -8.64
CA LYS A 264 -17.39 12.42 -8.85
C LYS A 264 -18.75 12.65 -8.16
N VAL A 265 -19.72 11.76 -8.36
CA VAL A 265 -21.03 11.84 -7.70
C VAL A 265 -20.89 11.79 -6.18
N TRP A 266 -20.00 10.96 -5.66
CA TRP A 266 -19.73 10.87 -4.23
C TRP A 266 -19.12 12.16 -3.66
N GLN A 267 -18.12 12.73 -4.32
CA GLN A 267 -17.50 14.00 -3.91
C GLN A 267 -18.50 15.17 -3.93
N GLU A 268 -19.38 15.25 -4.93
CA GLU A 268 -20.46 16.24 -4.97
C GLU A 268 -21.44 16.10 -3.78
N ARG A 269 -21.77 14.87 -3.38
CA ARG A 269 -22.59 14.63 -2.18
C ARG A 269 -21.91 15.13 -0.91
N ILE A 270 -20.60 14.89 -0.76
CA ILE A 270 -19.81 15.40 0.35
C ILE A 270 -19.90 16.93 0.43
N ILE A 271 -19.72 17.61 -0.68
CA ILE A 271 -19.81 19.08 -0.78
C ILE A 271 -21.21 19.57 -0.38
N LYS A 272 -22.27 18.92 -0.88
CA LYS A 272 -23.67 19.31 -0.57
C LYS A 272 -24.02 19.23 0.90
N VAL A 273 -23.36 18.35 1.67
CA VAL A 273 -23.55 18.25 3.13
C VAL A 273 -22.53 19.06 3.94
N GLY A 274 -21.79 19.97 3.28
CA GLY A 274 -20.81 20.85 3.94
C GLY A 274 -19.48 20.16 4.27
N GLY A 275 -19.23 18.97 3.75
CA GLY A 275 -17.96 18.28 3.90
C GLY A 275 -16.88 18.75 2.91
N THR A 276 -15.64 18.43 3.20
CA THR A 276 -14.51 18.70 2.30
C THR A 276 -14.21 17.45 1.47
N PRO A 277 -14.25 17.53 0.12
CA PRO A 277 -13.90 16.41 -0.74
C PRO A 277 -12.42 16.06 -0.53
N ASN A 278 -12.12 14.77 -0.52
CA ASN A 278 -10.75 14.28 -0.36
C ASN A 278 -10.06 13.97 -1.70
N LYS A 279 -10.79 14.00 -2.81
CA LYS A 279 -10.31 13.80 -4.17
C LYS A 279 -10.86 14.85 -5.11
N ASN A 280 -10.08 15.21 -6.11
CA ASN A 280 -10.50 16.14 -7.17
C ASN A 280 -10.17 15.52 -8.53
N PHE A 281 -11.20 15.33 -9.35
CA PHE A 281 -11.10 14.76 -10.70
C PHE A 281 -11.41 15.79 -11.80
N SER A 282 -11.29 17.11 -11.52
CA SER A 282 -11.52 18.15 -12.54
C SER A 282 -10.57 18.04 -13.72
N ASP A 283 -9.31 17.71 -13.42
CA ASP A 283 -8.22 17.62 -14.40
C ASP A 283 -7.83 16.16 -14.70
N PHE A 284 -8.75 15.21 -14.48
CA PHE A 284 -8.47 13.81 -14.68
C PHE A 284 -8.28 13.49 -16.16
N GLN A 285 -7.18 12.81 -16.47
CA GLN A 285 -6.79 12.40 -17.82
C GLN A 285 -6.45 10.91 -17.83
N SER A 286 -6.98 10.18 -18.78
CA SER A 286 -6.67 8.79 -19.00
C SER A 286 -6.57 8.47 -20.48
N SER A 287 -5.71 7.51 -20.83
CA SER A 287 -5.68 6.91 -22.16
C SER A 287 -5.30 5.44 -22.01
N ILE A 288 -6.13 4.56 -22.56
CA ILE A 288 -5.92 3.12 -22.51
C ILE A 288 -6.04 2.57 -23.93
N ILE A 289 -5.02 1.84 -24.38
CA ILE A 289 -4.90 1.40 -25.76
C ILE A 289 -4.53 -0.09 -25.85
N GLU A 290 -4.88 -0.71 -26.97
CA GLU A 290 -4.29 -1.98 -27.38
C GLU A 290 -2.85 -1.72 -27.87
N LEU A 291 -1.88 -2.35 -27.20
CA LEU A 291 -0.47 -2.25 -27.56
C LEU A 291 0.30 -3.43 -26.97
N ASP A 292 1.13 -4.06 -27.79
CA ASP A 292 2.14 -5.00 -27.31
C ASP A 292 3.19 -4.23 -26.48
N ALA A 293 3.45 -4.69 -25.26
CA ALA A 293 4.45 -4.06 -24.40
C ALA A 293 5.86 -4.02 -25.03
N ARG A 294 6.17 -4.95 -25.93
CA ARG A 294 7.44 -4.94 -26.72
C ARG A 294 7.54 -3.68 -27.61
N ASP A 295 6.41 -3.10 -27.99
CA ASP A 295 6.32 -1.87 -28.77
C ASP A 295 6.13 -0.62 -27.91
N VAL A 296 6.49 -0.68 -26.62
CA VAL A 296 6.32 0.44 -25.67
C VAL A 296 6.94 1.75 -26.17
N GLY A 297 7.97 1.68 -27.03
CA GLY A 297 8.53 2.85 -27.69
C GLY A 297 7.54 3.65 -28.52
N THR A 298 6.45 3.04 -28.99
CA THR A 298 5.36 3.70 -29.74
C THR A 298 4.24 4.21 -28.81
N ALA A 299 4.23 3.84 -27.54
CA ALA A 299 3.23 4.30 -26.56
C ALA A 299 3.20 5.82 -26.47
N LYS A 300 4.36 6.47 -26.55
CA LYS A 300 4.51 7.93 -26.54
C LYS A 300 3.63 8.64 -27.56
N THR A 301 3.49 8.08 -28.77
CA THR A 301 2.70 8.68 -29.86
C THR A 301 1.24 8.26 -29.83
N LYS A 302 0.97 7.04 -29.35
CA LYS A 302 -0.38 6.46 -29.36
C LYS A 302 -1.21 6.82 -28.13
N LEU A 303 -0.59 7.02 -26.96
CA LEU A 303 -1.28 7.34 -25.71
C LEU A 303 -1.79 8.77 -25.65
N THR A 304 -1.76 9.54 -26.72
CA THR A 304 -2.26 10.92 -26.80
C THR A 304 -2.13 11.67 -25.46
N ILE A 305 -0.87 11.90 -25.01
CA ILE A 305 -0.58 12.52 -23.72
C ILE A 305 -0.25 14.00 -23.99
N PRO A 306 -1.25 14.91 -23.94
CA PRO A 306 -0.97 16.31 -24.22
C PRO A 306 -0.07 16.90 -23.14
N GLY A 307 1.09 17.41 -23.53
CA GLY A 307 1.93 18.23 -22.68
C GLY A 307 2.73 17.54 -21.59
N ILE A 308 2.79 16.18 -21.55
CA ILE A 308 3.67 15.48 -20.61
C ILE A 308 4.77 14.77 -21.38
N PRO A 309 6.03 15.12 -21.11
CA PRO A 309 7.15 14.33 -21.60
C PRO A 309 7.06 12.90 -21.08
N PHE A 310 7.26 11.90 -21.95
CA PHE A 310 7.20 10.47 -21.57
C PHE A 310 8.22 10.13 -20.49
N GLU A 311 9.31 10.86 -20.41
CA GLU A 311 10.33 10.79 -19.35
C GLU A 311 9.83 11.15 -17.96
N ASN A 312 8.68 11.81 -17.81
CA ASN A 312 8.06 12.16 -16.54
C ASN A 312 6.96 11.16 -16.10
N ILE A 313 6.79 10.07 -16.83
CA ILE A 313 5.81 9.04 -16.50
C ILE A 313 6.48 7.97 -15.65
N THR A 314 5.85 7.64 -14.51
CA THR A 314 6.26 6.53 -13.65
C THR A 314 5.55 5.26 -14.09
N ILE A 315 6.26 4.15 -14.24
CA ILE A 315 5.66 2.85 -14.55
C ILE A 315 5.39 2.08 -13.26
N VAL A 316 4.14 1.64 -13.10
CA VAL A 316 3.73 0.70 -12.05
C VAL A 316 2.93 -0.41 -12.70
N SER A 317 3.39 -1.65 -12.59
CA SER A 317 2.77 -2.76 -13.30
C SER A 317 2.97 -4.09 -12.60
N GLU A 318 1.99 -4.99 -12.74
CA GLU A 318 2.20 -6.38 -12.37
C GLU A 318 3.24 -7.06 -13.26
N GLY A 319 3.36 -6.60 -14.49
CA GLY A 319 4.14 -7.26 -15.50
C GLY A 319 3.49 -8.58 -15.98
N TYR A 320 4.05 -9.18 -17.01
CA TYR A 320 3.63 -10.51 -17.46
C TYR A 320 4.36 -11.59 -16.66
N LEU A 321 3.60 -12.42 -15.96
CA LEU A 321 4.15 -13.45 -15.06
C LEU A 321 4.38 -14.82 -15.74
N GLY A 322 4.16 -14.89 -17.04
CA GLY A 322 4.20 -16.15 -17.80
C GLY A 322 2.83 -16.83 -17.91
N GLU A 323 2.81 -18.01 -18.50
CA GLU A 323 1.60 -18.81 -18.66
C GLU A 323 1.06 -19.27 -17.30
N ILE A 324 -0.28 -19.33 -17.18
CA ILE A 324 -0.94 -19.83 -15.98
C ILE A 324 -0.68 -21.33 -15.87
N MET A 325 -0.03 -21.74 -14.79
CA MET A 325 0.28 -23.13 -14.50
C MET A 325 -0.48 -23.61 -13.27
N ARG A 326 -1.08 -24.80 -13.38
CA ARG A 326 -1.69 -25.47 -12.21
C ARG A 326 -0.58 -26.02 -11.30
N PRO A 327 -0.84 -26.22 -9.99
CA PRO A 327 0.18 -26.68 -9.05
C PRO A 327 0.93 -27.94 -9.47
N HIS A 328 0.22 -28.92 -10.07
CA HIS A 328 0.82 -30.17 -10.55
C HIS A 328 1.60 -30.07 -11.89
N GLU A 329 1.46 -28.95 -12.59
CA GLU A 329 2.14 -28.69 -13.86
C GLU A 329 3.49 -28.00 -13.68
N ILE A 330 3.74 -27.43 -12.50
CA ILE A 330 4.96 -26.69 -12.23
C ILE A 330 6.12 -27.65 -11.96
N THR A 331 6.99 -27.71 -12.94
CA THR A 331 8.26 -28.41 -12.86
C THR A 331 9.42 -27.44 -13.08
N LEU A 332 10.63 -27.86 -12.70
CA LEU A 332 11.84 -27.06 -12.95
C LEU A 332 12.02 -26.78 -14.44
N ASP A 333 11.71 -27.73 -15.31
CA ASP A 333 11.89 -27.58 -16.76
C ASP A 333 10.87 -26.64 -17.37
N LYS A 334 9.59 -26.71 -16.93
CA LYS A 334 8.58 -25.71 -17.31
C LYS A 334 8.95 -24.31 -16.84
N ALA A 335 9.41 -24.16 -15.60
CA ALA A 335 9.87 -22.87 -15.10
C ALA A 335 11.05 -22.34 -15.92
N LYS A 336 12.00 -23.19 -16.37
CA LYS A 336 13.09 -22.80 -17.26
C LYS A 336 12.59 -22.39 -18.66
N GLU A 337 11.60 -23.10 -19.19
CA GLU A 337 11.00 -22.76 -20.48
C GLU A 337 10.31 -21.39 -20.41
N GLU A 338 9.50 -21.14 -19.38
CA GLU A 338 8.86 -19.85 -19.20
C GLU A 338 9.88 -18.72 -19.01
N ARG A 339 10.94 -18.92 -18.24
CA ARG A 339 12.02 -17.92 -18.10
C ARG A 339 12.59 -17.51 -19.45
N ARG A 340 12.82 -18.45 -20.38
CA ARG A 340 13.34 -18.14 -21.74
C ARG A 340 12.35 -17.30 -22.56
N LYS A 341 11.03 -17.56 -22.44
CA LYS A 341 9.98 -16.76 -23.10
C LYS A 341 9.96 -15.35 -22.53
N LEU A 342 9.99 -15.23 -21.19
CA LEU A 342 10.00 -13.97 -20.47
C LEU A 342 11.27 -13.16 -20.74
N GLU A 343 12.43 -13.81 -20.82
CA GLU A 343 13.70 -13.16 -21.13
C GLU A 343 13.63 -12.40 -22.47
N ARG A 344 13.10 -13.03 -23.51
CA ARG A 344 12.94 -12.38 -24.82
C ARG A 344 11.99 -11.19 -24.73
N MET A 345 10.82 -11.40 -24.15
CA MET A 345 9.78 -10.37 -24.02
C MET A 345 10.27 -9.17 -23.23
N TYR A 346 10.89 -9.37 -22.06
CA TYR A 346 11.39 -8.27 -21.25
C TYR A 346 12.62 -7.59 -21.85
N ASN A 347 13.48 -8.33 -22.57
CA ASN A 347 14.58 -7.72 -23.32
C ASN A 347 14.04 -6.72 -24.37
N ASP A 348 12.99 -7.09 -25.12
CA ASP A 348 12.39 -6.21 -26.11
C ASP A 348 11.66 -5.04 -25.45
N PHE A 349 10.97 -5.26 -24.33
CA PHE A 349 10.29 -4.21 -23.54
C PHE A 349 11.29 -3.15 -23.06
N PHE A 350 12.37 -3.54 -22.37
CA PHE A 350 13.37 -2.58 -21.87
C PHE A 350 14.15 -1.92 -23.01
N SER A 351 14.43 -2.61 -24.10
CA SER A 351 14.95 -1.99 -25.32
C SER A 351 14.01 -0.92 -25.86
N GLY A 352 12.70 -1.17 -25.84
CA GLY A 352 11.67 -0.22 -26.24
C GLY A 352 11.65 1.04 -25.33
N LEU A 353 11.80 0.87 -24.02
CA LEU A 353 11.88 1.98 -23.07
C LEU A 353 13.09 2.88 -23.33
N VAL A 354 14.24 2.27 -23.61
CA VAL A 354 15.47 3.02 -23.99
C VAL A 354 15.25 3.83 -25.26
N ARG A 355 14.68 3.22 -26.30
CA ARG A 355 14.36 3.93 -27.56
C ARG A 355 13.37 5.09 -27.33
N ALA A 356 12.43 4.93 -26.42
CA ALA A 356 11.47 5.98 -26.02
C ALA A 356 12.08 7.07 -25.15
N LYS A 357 13.35 6.95 -24.75
CA LYS A 357 14.04 7.83 -23.79
C LYS A 357 13.31 7.91 -22.44
N PHE A 358 12.80 6.78 -21.98
CA PHE A 358 12.21 6.68 -20.64
C PHE A 358 13.32 6.83 -19.59
N CYS A 359 13.11 7.73 -18.62
CA CYS A 359 14.13 8.06 -17.62
C CYS A 359 13.59 8.26 -16.21
N ASN A 360 12.45 7.65 -15.90
CA ASN A 360 11.83 7.77 -14.57
C ASN A 360 11.81 6.42 -13.84
N SER A 361 11.19 6.39 -12.67
CA SER A 361 11.05 5.22 -11.81
C SER A 361 10.09 4.18 -12.40
N ILE A 362 10.43 2.91 -12.20
CA ILE A 362 9.61 1.75 -12.52
C ILE A 362 9.49 0.90 -11.26
N VAL A 363 8.27 0.53 -10.87
CA VAL A 363 8.04 -0.55 -9.90
C VAL A 363 7.21 -1.62 -10.59
N MET A 364 7.82 -2.77 -10.77
CA MET A 364 7.18 -3.92 -11.43
C MET A 364 7.34 -5.19 -10.63
N THR A 365 6.46 -6.14 -10.90
CA THR A 365 6.61 -7.49 -10.38
C THR A 365 7.07 -8.44 -11.47
N PHE A 366 7.93 -9.39 -11.09
CA PHE A 366 8.42 -10.47 -11.92
C PHE A 366 8.07 -11.80 -11.26
N PRO A 367 7.90 -12.89 -12.05
CA PRO A 367 7.49 -14.16 -11.48
C PRO A 367 8.63 -14.86 -10.74
N PHE A 368 8.24 -15.57 -9.69
CA PHE A 368 8.99 -16.69 -9.18
C PHE A 368 8.06 -17.88 -8.96
N TRP A 369 8.57 -19.07 -9.13
CA TRP A 369 7.80 -20.31 -9.04
C TRP A 369 8.11 -21.04 -7.74
N ASN A 370 7.06 -21.47 -7.04
CA ASN A 370 7.21 -22.32 -5.87
C ASN A 370 7.26 -23.81 -6.29
N LEU A 371 8.44 -24.37 -6.29
CA LEU A 371 8.72 -25.77 -6.59
C LEU A 371 8.75 -26.56 -5.27
N ASN A 372 7.59 -26.91 -4.73
CA ASN A 372 7.48 -27.68 -3.46
C ASN A 372 8.29 -27.08 -2.30
N GLY A 373 8.18 -25.77 -2.10
CA GLY A 373 8.86 -25.04 -1.02
C GLY A 373 10.20 -24.41 -1.42
N THR A 374 10.76 -24.77 -2.59
CA THR A 374 11.94 -24.11 -3.15
C THR A 374 11.53 -23.10 -4.20
N TYR A 375 12.07 -21.89 -4.14
CA TYR A 375 11.73 -20.84 -5.10
C TYR A 375 12.69 -20.80 -6.26
N SER A 376 12.15 -20.80 -7.48
CA SER A 376 12.88 -20.56 -8.74
C SER A 376 12.56 -19.16 -9.23
N TYR A 377 13.53 -18.27 -9.23
CA TYR A 377 13.37 -16.86 -9.62
C TYR A 377 13.65 -16.65 -11.11
N PHE A 378 13.07 -15.60 -11.68
CA PHE A 378 13.40 -15.09 -13.01
C PHE A 378 14.64 -14.18 -12.91
N ILE A 379 15.80 -14.80 -12.66
CA ILE A 379 17.06 -14.08 -12.40
C ILE A 379 17.60 -13.34 -13.62
N GLU A 380 17.23 -13.76 -14.83
CA GLU A 380 17.66 -13.17 -16.09
C GLU A 380 17.24 -11.70 -16.22
N ILE A 381 16.21 -11.29 -15.47
CA ILE A 381 15.76 -9.88 -15.45
C ILE A 381 16.87 -8.92 -15.04
N TYR A 382 17.71 -9.30 -14.10
CA TYR A 382 18.79 -8.42 -13.62
C TYR A 382 19.84 -8.14 -14.69
N ASP A 383 20.17 -9.14 -15.52
CA ASP A 383 21.10 -9.00 -16.64
C ASP A 383 20.48 -8.17 -17.78
N ILE A 384 19.17 -8.32 -18.01
CA ILE A 384 18.43 -7.50 -18.98
C ILE A 384 18.46 -6.04 -18.56
N LEU A 385 18.15 -5.75 -17.29
CA LEU A 385 18.16 -4.38 -16.75
C LEU A 385 19.55 -3.74 -16.90
N ASP A 386 20.59 -4.46 -16.50
CA ASP A 386 21.97 -3.98 -16.58
C ASP A 386 22.37 -3.65 -18.03
N ARG A 387 22.06 -4.54 -18.97
CA ARG A 387 22.33 -4.42 -20.40
C ARG A 387 21.66 -3.19 -21.03
N HIS A 388 20.45 -2.85 -20.55
CA HIS A 388 19.68 -1.72 -21.06
C HIS A 388 19.88 -0.42 -20.28
N GLY A 389 20.88 -0.36 -19.38
CA GLY A 389 21.22 0.86 -18.65
C GLY A 389 20.25 1.19 -17.51
N PHE A 390 19.62 0.18 -16.94
CA PHE A 390 18.84 0.29 -15.73
C PHE A 390 19.55 -0.33 -14.52
N GLU A 391 19.21 0.15 -13.33
CA GLU A 391 19.66 -0.43 -12.07
C GLU A 391 18.50 -0.68 -11.12
N VAL A 392 18.69 -1.64 -10.23
CA VAL A 392 17.71 -1.98 -9.19
C VAL A 392 18.03 -1.19 -7.93
N VAL A 393 17.02 -0.51 -7.40
CA VAL A 393 17.11 0.25 -6.13
C VAL A 393 16.53 -0.58 -5.01
N SER A 394 17.23 -0.61 -3.88
CA SER A 394 16.75 -1.30 -2.68
C SER A 394 15.41 -0.73 -2.20
N LEU A 395 14.45 -1.60 -1.93
CA LEU A 395 13.15 -1.25 -1.38
C LEU A 395 13.19 -0.97 0.12
N LEU A 396 14.18 -1.55 0.81
CA LEU A 396 14.45 -1.36 2.23
C LEU A 396 15.92 -1.02 2.42
N PRO A 397 16.29 -0.25 3.45
CA PRO A 397 17.69 -0.04 3.80
C PRO A 397 18.44 -1.36 3.90
N TRP A 398 19.61 -1.44 3.26
CA TRP A 398 20.37 -2.69 3.16
C TRP A 398 20.82 -3.20 4.54
N GLU A 399 21.02 -2.29 5.49
CA GLU A 399 21.41 -2.56 6.87
C GLU A 399 20.37 -3.44 7.59
N MET A 400 19.11 -3.31 7.21
CA MET A 400 18.02 -4.13 7.78
C MET A 400 18.08 -5.60 7.36
N LYS A 401 18.82 -5.95 6.30
CA LYS A 401 18.94 -7.31 5.75
C LYS A 401 17.61 -8.00 5.48
N LEU A 402 16.57 -7.23 5.14
CA LEU A 402 15.21 -7.70 4.94
C LEU A 402 14.85 -7.93 3.47
N ASN A 403 15.62 -7.35 2.54
CA ASN A 403 15.47 -7.61 1.12
C ASN A 403 15.74 -9.09 0.80
N THR A 404 15.09 -9.58 -0.24
CA THR A 404 15.31 -10.93 -0.75
C THR A 404 16.51 -10.93 -1.71
N THR A 405 16.37 -11.38 -2.94
CA THR A 405 17.42 -11.32 -3.94
C THR A 405 17.63 -9.88 -4.42
N LYS A 406 18.88 -9.45 -4.63
CA LYS A 406 19.25 -8.17 -5.26
C LYS A 406 18.31 -6.99 -4.96
N TRP A 407 17.97 -6.78 -3.67
CA TRP A 407 17.19 -5.62 -3.18
C TRP A 407 15.67 -5.66 -3.40
N SER A 408 15.12 -6.82 -3.76
CA SER A 408 13.68 -7.04 -3.99
C SER A 408 12.92 -7.48 -2.75
N LEU A 409 11.58 -7.47 -2.85
CA LEU A 409 10.66 -8.05 -1.88
C LEU A 409 9.72 -9.03 -2.58
N LEU A 410 9.28 -10.05 -1.84
CA LEU A 410 8.42 -11.10 -2.38
C LEU A 410 6.98 -10.95 -1.89
N TYR A 411 6.04 -11.19 -2.79
CA TYR A 411 4.62 -11.33 -2.50
C TYR A 411 4.10 -12.67 -3.06
N ARG A 412 3.48 -13.51 -2.22
CA ARG A 412 2.82 -14.74 -2.65
C ARG A 412 1.70 -15.11 -1.66
N ARG A 413 0.53 -15.45 -2.17
CA ARG A 413 -0.49 -16.12 -1.35
C ARG A 413 -0.18 -17.62 -1.28
N GLU A 414 -0.51 -18.27 -0.17
CA GLU A 414 -0.20 -19.70 0.04
C GLU A 414 -0.73 -20.61 -1.08
N SER A 415 -1.93 -20.31 -1.59
CA SER A 415 -2.56 -21.06 -2.67
C SER A 415 -1.98 -20.76 -4.06
N GLN A 416 -1.13 -19.75 -4.22
CA GLN A 416 -0.55 -19.38 -5.51
C GLN A 416 0.74 -20.15 -5.79
N THR A 417 0.85 -20.67 -6.98
CA THR A 417 2.03 -21.37 -7.49
C THR A 417 3.09 -20.42 -8.02
N VAL A 418 2.65 -19.29 -8.59
CA VAL A 418 3.51 -18.21 -9.06
C VAL A 418 3.42 -17.05 -8.08
N GLY A 419 4.57 -16.65 -7.54
CA GLY A 419 4.71 -15.47 -6.71
C GLY A 419 5.19 -14.26 -7.52
N ARG A 420 5.27 -13.12 -6.87
CA ARG A 420 5.65 -11.82 -7.43
C ARG A 420 6.88 -11.29 -6.72
N GLU A 421 7.96 -11.17 -7.43
CA GLU A 421 9.16 -10.45 -6.98
C GLU A 421 9.00 -8.98 -7.34
N ILE A 422 8.88 -8.11 -6.36
CA ILE A 422 8.70 -6.67 -6.52
C ILE A 422 10.06 -6.02 -6.63
N ILE A 423 10.31 -5.32 -7.73
CA ILE A 423 11.57 -4.65 -8.03
C ILE A 423 11.31 -3.17 -8.34
N LYS A 424 12.10 -2.29 -7.71
CA LYS A 424 12.18 -0.88 -8.07
C LYS A 424 13.39 -0.67 -8.98
N ILE A 425 13.14 -0.07 -10.12
CA ILE A 425 14.09 0.07 -11.21
C ILE A 425 14.22 1.55 -11.57
N VAL A 426 15.42 2.03 -11.78
CA VAL A 426 15.69 3.40 -12.25
C VAL A 426 16.72 3.35 -13.38
N PRO A 427 16.71 4.32 -14.30
CA PRO A 427 17.80 4.46 -15.25
C PRO A 427 19.12 4.73 -14.54
N LYS A 428 20.20 4.09 -14.95
CA LYS A 428 21.54 4.39 -14.45
C LYS A 428 21.89 5.84 -14.72
N GLN A 429 22.41 6.52 -13.69
CA GLN A 429 22.93 7.87 -13.88
C GLN A 429 24.16 7.77 -14.81
N THR A 430 24.06 8.36 -15.97
CA THR A 430 25.23 8.55 -16.84
C THR A 430 26.14 9.54 -16.12
N THR A 431 27.21 9.05 -15.52
CA THR A 431 28.31 9.92 -15.06
C THR A 431 28.79 10.68 -16.28
N ARG A 432 28.44 11.94 -16.38
CA ARG A 432 29.00 12.87 -17.35
C ARG A 432 30.37 13.32 -16.90
#